data_b73f07f6be7a54078c56ae32c57c1462
#
_entry.id   b73f07f6be7a54078c56ae32c57c1462
#
_cell.length_a   1.000
_cell.length_b   1.000
_cell.length_c   1.000
_cell.angle_alpha   90.00
_cell.angle_beta   90.00
_cell.angle_gamma   90.00
#
_symmetry.space_group_name_H-M   'P 1'
#
loop_
_entity.id
_entity.type
_entity.pdbx_description
1 polymer ?
#
loop_
_entity_poly.entity_id
_entity_poly.type
_entity_poly.pdbx_seq_one_letter_code
_entity_poly.pdbx_strand_id
1 'polypeptide(L)'
;MASAENQIQKEILQYLLKKGFFVWRQNQVHVKGRTFIGKKGLGDIIGVLPCGRFFSIEVKTATGKVSVDQHKFIMDTRTNNGIAIVARSVSDVEKLNCSRSCSSVQNCTKYC
;
A
#
# COMPACT_ATOMS: atom_id res chain seq x y z
N MET A 1 -14.89 -13.24 -13.16
CA MET A 1 -15.28 -12.02 -12.45
C MET A 1 -14.18 -11.58 -11.48
N ALA A 2 -13.89 -10.29 -11.43
CA ALA A 2 -12.97 -9.79 -10.43
C ALA A 2 -13.59 -9.92 -9.04
N SER A 3 -12.79 -10.30 -8.04
CA SER A 3 -13.25 -10.33 -6.66
C SER A 3 -13.55 -8.91 -6.17
N ALA A 4 -14.30 -8.79 -5.09
CA ALA A 4 -14.57 -7.50 -4.46
C ALA A 4 -13.25 -6.80 -4.06
N GLU A 5 -12.28 -7.55 -3.56
CA GLU A 5 -10.96 -7.03 -3.20
C GLU A 5 -10.22 -6.49 -4.42
N ASN A 6 -10.24 -7.23 -5.55
CA ASN A 6 -9.61 -6.77 -6.78
C ASN A 6 -10.25 -5.47 -7.30
N GLN A 7 -11.55 -5.31 -7.16
CA GLN A 7 -12.23 -4.10 -7.56
C GLN A 7 -11.80 -2.91 -6.71
N ILE A 8 -11.70 -3.10 -5.41
CA ILE A 8 -11.21 -2.07 -4.49
C ILE A 8 -9.76 -1.69 -4.83
N GLN A 9 -8.90 -2.68 -5.09
CA GLN A 9 -7.51 -2.43 -5.51
C GLN A 9 -7.46 -1.55 -6.75
N LYS A 10 -8.27 -1.88 -7.74
CA LYS A 10 -8.31 -1.14 -9.01
C LYS A 10 -8.72 0.31 -8.78
N GLU A 11 -9.75 0.53 -7.98
CA GLU A 11 -10.24 1.88 -7.69
C GLU A 11 -9.20 2.70 -6.94
N ILE A 12 -8.54 2.12 -5.95
CA ILE A 12 -7.49 2.78 -5.18
C ILE A 12 -6.31 3.12 -6.08
N LEU A 13 -5.87 2.17 -6.90
CA LEU A 13 -4.74 2.39 -7.81
C LEU A 13 -5.03 3.52 -8.78
N GLN A 14 -6.22 3.53 -9.37
CA GLN A 14 -6.64 4.60 -10.30
C GLN A 14 -6.67 5.96 -9.62
N TYR A 15 -7.19 6.01 -8.39
CA TYR A 15 -7.22 7.25 -7.61
C TYR A 15 -5.80 7.78 -7.37
N LEU A 16 -4.89 6.94 -6.92
CA LEU A 16 -3.52 7.34 -6.63
C LEU A 16 -2.75 7.77 -7.87
N LEU A 17 -2.92 7.06 -8.98
CA LEU A 17 -2.30 7.43 -10.25
C LEU A 17 -2.83 8.77 -10.75
N LYS A 18 -4.12 9.00 -10.63
CA LYS A 18 -4.74 10.27 -11.01
C LYS A 18 -4.21 11.44 -10.19
N LYS A 19 -3.87 11.20 -8.92
CA LYS A 19 -3.25 12.20 -8.05
C LYS A 19 -1.77 12.41 -8.33
N GLY A 20 -1.18 11.63 -9.20
CA GLY A 20 0.22 11.76 -9.58
C GLY A 20 1.21 11.02 -8.68
N PHE A 21 0.75 10.11 -7.86
CA PHE A 21 1.64 9.32 -7.01
C PHE A 21 2.41 8.29 -7.84
N PHE A 22 3.64 8.03 -7.43
CA PHE A 22 4.48 7.00 -8.02
C PHE A 22 4.18 5.66 -7.35
N VAL A 23 3.23 4.93 -7.91
CA VAL A 23 2.70 3.71 -7.32
C VAL A 23 2.52 2.65 -8.41
N TRP A 24 2.51 1.41 -7.97
CA TRP A 24 2.17 0.29 -8.85
C TRP A 24 1.53 -0.83 -8.04
N ARG A 25 0.86 -1.70 -8.75
CA ARG A 25 0.24 -2.87 -8.17
C ARG A 25 1.29 -3.96 -8.02
N GLN A 26 1.46 -4.46 -6.80
CA GLN A 26 2.41 -5.52 -6.54
C GLN A 26 1.68 -6.85 -6.48
N ASN A 27 1.86 -7.65 -7.53
CA ASN A 27 1.27 -8.98 -7.58
C ASN A 27 2.29 -10.01 -7.14
N GLN A 28 1.90 -10.83 -6.17
CA GLN A 28 2.67 -12.00 -5.78
C GLN A 28 2.03 -13.22 -6.40
N VAL A 29 2.78 -13.93 -7.24
CA VAL A 29 2.28 -15.12 -7.93
C VAL A 29 2.81 -16.36 -7.23
N HIS A 30 1.91 -17.19 -6.74
CA HIS A 30 2.25 -18.52 -6.26
C HIS A 30 2.23 -19.50 -7.43
N VAL A 31 3.38 -20.11 -7.70
CA VAL A 31 3.48 -21.19 -8.68
C VAL A 31 3.36 -22.50 -7.94
N LYS A 32 2.39 -23.31 -8.34
CA LYS A 32 2.15 -24.61 -7.72
C LYS A 32 3.41 -25.47 -7.71
N GLY A 33 3.74 -26.02 -6.53
CA GLY A 33 4.91 -26.87 -6.36
C GLY A 33 6.23 -26.13 -6.16
N ARG A 34 6.21 -24.81 -6.08
CA ARG A 34 7.42 -24.02 -5.84
C ARG A 34 7.36 -23.32 -4.49
N THR A 35 8.54 -23.13 -3.89
CA THR A 35 8.67 -22.30 -2.68
C THR A 35 8.36 -20.86 -3.02
N PHE A 36 7.64 -20.20 -2.12
CA PHE A 36 7.36 -18.76 -2.27
C PHE A 36 8.69 -17.98 -2.30
N ILE A 37 8.83 -17.13 -3.31
CA ILE A 37 9.97 -16.23 -3.45
C ILE A 37 9.43 -14.80 -3.36
N GLY A 38 9.98 -14.02 -2.44
CA GLY A 38 9.59 -12.63 -2.25
C GLY A 38 9.38 -12.30 -0.79
N LYS A 39 8.81 -11.15 -0.52
CA LYS A 39 8.55 -10.68 0.84
C LYS A 39 7.15 -11.06 1.26
N LYS A 40 7.02 -11.87 2.30
CA LYS A 40 5.71 -12.25 2.85
C LYS A 40 5.03 -11.03 3.45
N GLY A 41 3.73 -10.93 3.22
CA GLY A 41 2.92 -9.85 3.77
C GLY A 41 3.04 -8.52 3.06
N LEU A 42 3.77 -8.47 1.95
CA LEU A 42 3.90 -7.26 1.13
C LEU A 42 2.52 -6.77 0.70
N GLY A 43 2.30 -5.46 0.76
CA GLY A 43 1.02 -4.87 0.38
C GLY A 43 0.69 -5.04 -1.09
N ASP A 44 -0.58 -4.86 -1.40
CA ASP A 44 -1.10 -5.01 -2.77
C ASP A 44 -0.67 -3.88 -3.69
N ILE A 45 -0.55 -2.69 -3.15
CA ILE A 45 -0.11 -1.48 -3.87
C ILE A 45 1.07 -0.90 -3.10
N ILE A 46 2.16 -0.67 -3.79
CA ILE A 46 3.34 -0.06 -3.19
C ILE A 46 3.82 1.11 -4.03
N GLY A 47 4.59 1.97 -3.41
CA GLY A 47 5.11 3.12 -4.10
C GLY A 47 6.05 3.95 -3.24
N VAL A 48 6.39 5.11 -3.77
CA VAL A 48 7.24 6.08 -3.10
C VAL A 48 6.53 7.42 -3.11
N LEU A 49 6.39 8.02 -1.94
CA LEU A 49 5.79 9.35 -1.81
C LEU A 49 6.76 10.44 -2.28
N PRO A 50 6.26 11.61 -2.65
CA PRO A 50 7.14 12.72 -3.06
C PRO A 50 8.22 13.08 -2.05
N CYS A 51 7.98 12.85 -0.76
CA CYS A 51 8.99 13.08 0.29
C CYS A 51 10.04 11.98 0.38
N GLY A 52 9.92 10.90 -0.40
CA GLY A 52 10.84 9.77 -0.41
C GLY A 52 10.44 8.60 0.47
N ARG A 53 9.37 8.72 1.24
CA ARG A 53 8.89 7.60 2.05
C ARG A 53 8.34 6.48 1.18
N PHE A 54 8.75 5.27 1.49
CA PHE A 54 8.09 4.08 0.97
C PHE A 54 6.66 4.02 1.52
N PHE A 55 5.70 3.62 0.69
CA PHE A 55 4.39 3.32 1.23
C PHE A 55 3.82 2.03 0.64
N SER A 56 2.96 1.41 1.43
CA SER A 56 2.35 0.14 1.10
C SER A 56 0.87 0.18 1.53
N ILE A 57 0.02 -0.30 0.66
CA ILE A 57 -1.41 -0.37 0.94
C ILE A 57 -1.85 -1.83 0.82
N GLU A 58 -2.33 -2.39 1.93
CA GLU A 58 -2.97 -3.70 1.93
C GLU A 58 -4.47 -3.50 1.73
N VAL A 59 -5.00 -4.05 0.66
CA VAL A 59 -6.41 -3.88 0.32
C VAL A 59 -7.22 -5.04 0.89
N LYS A 60 -8.28 -4.71 1.60
CA LYS A 60 -9.21 -5.70 2.17
C LYS A 60 -10.64 -5.28 1.90
N THR A 61 -11.52 -6.26 1.83
CA THR A 61 -12.96 -6.00 1.87
C THR A 61 -13.37 -5.59 3.28
N ALA A 62 -14.62 -5.14 3.45
CA ALA A 62 -15.11 -4.69 4.76
C ALA A 62 -14.95 -5.75 5.86
N THR A 63 -15.00 -7.03 5.50
CA THR A 63 -14.91 -8.14 6.45
C THR A 63 -13.58 -8.90 6.39
N GLY A 64 -12.71 -8.55 5.46
CA GLY A 64 -11.42 -9.21 5.31
C GLY A 64 -10.49 -8.93 6.49
N LYS A 65 -9.71 -9.92 6.88
CA LYS A 65 -8.80 -9.82 8.02
C LYS A 65 -7.36 -9.78 7.55
N VAL A 66 -6.56 -8.98 8.26
CA VAL A 66 -5.13 -8.87 8.01
C VAL A 66 -4.45 -10.12 8.56
N SER A 67 -3.62 -10.77 7.76
CA SER A 67 -2.86 -11.95 8.20
C SER A 67 -1.72 -11.53 9.12
N VAL A 68 -1.12 -12.53 9.80
CA VAL A 68 0.04 -12.29 10.67
C VAL A 68 1.20 -11.73 9.87
N ASP A 69 1.48 -12.29 8.70
CA ASP A 69 2.57 -11.80 7.84
C ASP A 69 2.32 -10.37 7.35
N GLN A 70 1.08 -10.05 6.98
CA GLN A 70 0.71 -8.70 6.58
C GLN A 70 0.86 -7.72 7.73
N HIS A 71 0.42 -8.09 8.93
CA HIS A 71 0.55 -7.25 10.10
C HIS A 71 2.02 -6.96 10.42
N LYS A 72 2.85 -8.00 10.37
CA LYS A 72 4.29 -7.84 10.59
C LYS A 72 4.91 -6.88 9.57
N PHE A 73 4.57 -7.03 8.30
CA PHE A 73 5.08 -6.14 7.25
C PHE A 73 4.68 -4.69 7.51
N ILE A 74 3.43 -4.45 7.90
CA ILE A 74 2.92 -3.11 8.21
C ILE A 74 3.73 -2.51 9.37
N MET A 75 3.93 -3.26 10.43
CA MET A 75 4.65 -2.76 11.60
C MET A 75 6.12 -2.48 11.29
N ASP A 76 6.77 -3.38 10.56
CA ASP A 76 8.17 -3.19 10.17
C ASP A 76 8.33 -1.98 9.24
N THR A 77 7.40 -1.78 8.33
CA THR A 77 7.40 -0.61 7.44
C THR A 77 7.30 0.69 8.25
N ARG A 78 6.37 0.74 9.19
CA ARG A 78 6.17 1.93 10.04
C ARG A 78 7.38 2.21 10.92
N THR A 79 8.00 1.17 11.47
CA THR A 79 9.21 1.29 12.29
C THR A 79 10.37 1.90 11.48
N ASN A 80 10.40 1.66 10.19
CA ASN A 80 11.44 2.16 9.29
C ASN A 80 11.02 3.43 8.52
N ASN A 81 10.11 4.22 9.10
CA ASN A 81 9.65 5.50 8.56
C ASN A 81 8.84 5.40 7.27
N GLY A 82 8.42 4.21 6.88
CA GLY A 82 7.49 4.04 5.78
C GLY A 82 6.05 4.25 6.23
N ILE A 83 5.17 4.38 5.27
CA ILE A 83 3.73 4.43 5.51
C ILE A 83 3.14 3.10 5.07
N ALA A 84 2.39 2.48 5.96
CA ALA A 84 1.70 1.24 5.63
C ALA A 84 0.30 1.30 6.23
N ILE A 85 -0.69 1.09 5.39
CA ILE A 85 -2.09 1.16 5.80
C ILE A 85 -2.87 -0.03 5.25
N VAL A 86 -3.97 -0.32 5.91
CA VAL A 86 -4.99 -1.22 5.39
C VAL A 86 -6.11 -0.35 4.84
N ALA A 87 -6.46 -0.54 3.58
CA ALA A 87 -7.51 0.23 2.94
C ALA A 87 -8.66 -0.69 2.54
N ARG A 88 -9.85 -0.31 2.91
CA ARG A 88 -11.07 -1.04 2.59
C ARG A 88 -11.92 -0.30 1.56
N SER A 89 -11.52 0.91 1.23
CA SER A 89 -12.18 1.76 0.23
C SER A 89 -11.23 2.87 -0.20
N VAL A 90 -11.58 3.58 -1.26
CA VAL A 90 -10.83 4.76 -1.71
C VAL A 90 -10.76 5.81 -0.61
N SER A 91 -11.81 5.97 0.18
CA SER A 91 -11.81 7.00 1.23
C SER A 91 -10.70 6.80 2.26
N ASP A 92 -10.26 5.57 2.47
CA ASP A 92 -9.15 5.28 3.39
C ASP A 92 -7.81 5.82 2.91
N VAL A 93 -7.64 5.99 1.59
CA VAL A 93 -6.40 6.51 1.01
C VAL A 93 -6.46 8.01 0.74
N GLU A 94 -7.63 8.62 0.82
CA GLU A 94 -7.78 10.07 0.63
C GLU A 94 -7.02 10.86 1.70
N LYS A 95 -6.66 10.24 2.79
CA LYS A 95 -5.85 10.82 3.87
C LYS A 95 -4.39 11.04 3.45
N LEU A 96 -3.93 10.37 2.40
CA LEU A 96 -2.59 10.57 1.87
C LEU A 96 -2.57 11.90 1.14
N ASN A 97 -1.87 12.87 1.69
CA ASN A 97 -1.86 14.23 1.17
C ASN A 97 -0.45 14.74 0.85
N CYS A 98 0.48 13.84 0.65
CA CYS A 98 1.84 14.20 0.27
C CYS A 98 1.86 14.89 -1.09
N SER A 99 2.56 16.00 -1.18
CA SER A 99 2.70 16.76 -2.41
C SER A 99 4.17 16.88 -2.79
N ARG A 100 4.42 17.32 -4.02
CA ARG A 100 5.79 17.55 -4.50
C ARG A 100 6.53 18.64 -3.72
N SER A 101 5.82 19.45 -2.95
CA SER A 101 6.45 20.44 -2.07
C SER A 101 7.00 19.82 -0.80
N CYS A 102 6.63 18.59 -0.48
CA CYS A 102 7.21 17.86 0.64
C CYS A 102 8.65 17.48 0.29
N SER A 103 9.62 18.05 0.97
CA SER A 103 11.02 17.98 0.56
C SER A 103 11.81 16.84 1.18
N SER A 104 11.37 16.28 2.30
CA SER A 104 12.10 15.21 2.96
C SER A 104 11.24 14.50 4.00
N VAL A 105 11.71 13.31 4.39
CA VAL A 105 11.08 12.53 5.44
C VAL A 105 11.04 13.30 6.76
N GLN A 106 12.10 14.05 7.07
CA GLN A 106 12.16 14.81 8.32
C GLN A 106 11.09 15.90 8.41
N ASN A 107 10.68 16.46 7.27
CA ASN A 107 9.66 17.49 7.23
C ASN A 107 8.25 16.93 7.09
N CYS A 108 8.13 15.63 6.94
CA CYS A 108 6.85 14.97 6.77
C CYS A 108 6.25 14.66 8.13
N THR A 109 5.21 15.41 8.52
CA THR A 109 4.62 15.28 9.85
C THR A 109 3.36 14.43 9.90
N LYS A 110 2.86 14.00 8.75
CA LYS A 110 1.65 13.17 8.64
C LYS A 110 1.85 12.12 7.54
N TYR A 111 0.77 11.65 6.98
CA TYR A 111 0.76 10.82 5.79
C TYR A 111 1.17 11.62 4.56
N CYS A 112 2.23 12.26 4.69
CA CYS A 112 2.76 13.04 3.60
C CYS A 112 3.59 12.14 2.72
#